data_87363f7feded6f6beb91e3a3b3dc1b96
#
_entry.id   87363f7feded6f6beb91e3a3b3dc1b96
#
_cell.length_a   1.000
_cell.length_b   1.000
_cell.length_c   1.000
_cell.angle_alpha   90.00
_cell.angle_beta   90.00
_cell.angle_gamma   90.00
#
_symmetry.space_group_name_H-M   'P 1'
#
loop_
_entity.id
_entity.type
_entity.pdbx_description
1 polymer ?
#
loop_
_entity_poly.entity_id
_entity_poly.type
_entity_poly.pdbx_seq_one_letter_code
_entity_poly.pdbx_strand_id
1 'polypeptide(L)'
;MRKFSLLLTLLHVCIFFAAGQAKTRRLPGIINHPSINVQAPYISHDGNALLFVSDMGEDGALTVAYTSRENDWVEPVELPKTINNRSVFLKGFALSADGKRMYFTSAKAPVVGGYDILSSELKGKTWTEPQNLFMPVNSKANEGCPSPTADGKSLYFMRCDNMNYRTASGCKLFRVDKKPNGQWNEPKELPGNINTGNSQSPRIMADSETLIFASDKIPGGKGGMDLYVTRLVNGDWSNPTPLDFVNSELDDQFVTASALGRYLIKETTGARNKMELVEYLIPDDLRPKGMMKVEGSVTDENAAAVPAYITITDLTNGKRVYSGRPAADGSYFVYVREGTRYEFSVDPEQSKLSYFTKLFDLTSEKIPQREKISVVLKQPSPGDEILLNGIQFQPFTAQLDASSDREVKKLVRMMKANPEMIFEIQVLLEGYEEDSLQSSNDLTEMRMDSITTVIEEIDSLGQAFKRDTVLVKTFYHNDRTQKQAEAITNQLVTAGINSDNLKTLTNAIAAIVPGDRKLIIKAVPRLK
;
A
#
# COMPACT_ATOMS: atom_id res chain seq x y z
N MET A 1 71.15 12.96 -22.71
CA MET A 1 69.87 13.66 -22.70
C MET A 1 68.71 12.64 -22.46
N ARG A 2 68.28 12.50 -21.24
CA ARG A 2 67.20 11.57 -20.86
C ARG A 2 65.89 12.37 -20.84
N LYS A 3 64.93 11.97 -21.66
CA LYS A 3 63.56 12.52 -21.65
C LYS A 3 62.76 11.87 -20.55
N PHE A 4 62.32 12.66 -19.58
CA PHE A 4 61.31 12.25 -18.58
C PHE A 4 59.92 12.45 -19.22
N SER A 5 59.15 11.36 -19.35
CA SER A 5 57.74 11.41 -19.68
C SER A 5 56.92 11.45 -18.39
N LEU A 6 56.23 12.55 -18.18
CA LEU A 6 55.28 12.75 -17.05
C LEU A 6 53.94 12.16 -17.45
N LEU A 7 53.55 11.05 -16.80
CA LEU A 7 52.23 10.43 -16.98
C LEU A 7 51.25 11.13 -16.01
N LEU A 8 50.36 11.96 -16.56
CA LEU A 8 49.31 12.64 -15.81
C LEU A 8 48.12 11.71 -15.72
N THR A 9 47.93 11.07 -14.56
CA THR A 9 46.73 10.27 -14.23
C THR A 9 45.61 11.22 -13.81
N LEU A 10 44.60 11.41 -14.69
CA LEU A 10 43.38 12.12 -14.37
C LEU A 10 42.52 11.24 -13.45
N LEU A 11 42.45 11.58 -12.18
CA LEU A 11 41.53 10.99 -11.23
C LEU A 11 40.13 11.59 -11.45
N HIS A 12 39.23 10.87 -12.10
CA HIS A 12 37.83 11.26 -12.18
C HIS A 12 37.16 10.99 -10.82
N VAL A 13 37.03 12.04 -10.00
CA VAL A 13 36.18 12.03 -8.82
C VAL A 13 34.74 12.21 -9.31
N CYS A 14 34.00 11.11 -9.40
CA CYS A 14 32.53 11.16 -9.53
C CYS A 14 31.95 11.68 -8.21
N ILE A 15 31.68 12.97 -8.14
CA ILE A 15 30.89 13.56 -7.06
C ILE A 15 29.43 13.15 -7.32
N PHE A 16 28.98 12.11 -6.62
CA PHE A 16 27.56 11.83 -6.51
C PHE A 16 26.94 12.96 -5.67
N PHE A 17 26.32 13.92 -6.33
CA PHE A 17 25.37 14.80 -5.68
C PHE A 17 24.18 13.92 -5.26
N ALA A 18 24.11 13.54 -4.00
CA ALA A 18 22.86 13.14 -3.39
C ALA A 18 21.93 14.36 -3.49
N ALA A 19 21.06 14.39 -4.50
CA ALA A 19 20.01 15.40 -4.61
C ALA A 19 19.10 15.19 -3.38
N GLY A 20 19.34 15.99 -2.33
CA GLY A 20 18.46 16.05 -1.18
C GLY A 20 17.04 16.32 -1.67
N GLN A 21 16.07 15.57 -1.19
CA GLN A 21 14.67 15.71 -1.58
C GLN A 21 14.23 17.14 -1.23
N ALA A 22 13.70 17.91 -2.21
CA ALA A 22 13.27 19.27 -1.98
C ALA A 22 12.17 19.31 -0.91
N LYS A 23 12.32 20.15 0.11
CA LYS A 23 11.33 20.30 1.18
C LYS A 23 9.99 20.85 0.68
N THR A 24 10.03 21.63 -0.40
CA THR A 24 8.83 22.20 -1.05
C THR A 24 8.96 22.07 -2.56
N ARG A 25 7.83 21.85 -3.22
CA ARG A 25 7.75 21.73 -4.68
C ARG A 25 6.44 22.32 -5.18
N ARG A 26 6.50 23.32 -6.08
CA ARG A 26 5.31 23.83 -6.75
C ARG A 26 4.75 22.76 -7.68
N LEU A 27 3.43 22.63 -7.75
CA LEU A 27 2.81 21.81 -8.79
C LEU A 27 3.09 22.39 -10.18
N PRO A 28 3.09 21.56 -11.25
CA PRO A 28 3.39 22.00 -12.60
C PRO A 28 2.53 23.17 -13.10
N GLY A 29 3.06 23.93 -14.07
CA GLY A 29 2.37 25.09 -14.64
C GLY A 29 1.04 24.80 -15.31
N ILE A 30 0.80 23.55 -15.71
CA ILE A 30 -0.52 23.11 -16.21
C ILE A 30 -1.61 23.17 -15.13
N ILE A 31 -1.24 23.03 -13.84
CA ILE A 31 -2.13 23.19 -12.68
C ILE A 31 -2.04 24.62 -12.17
N ASN A 32 -0.83 25.08 -11.83
CA ASN A 32 -0.55 26.45 -11.38
C ASN A 32 -0.43 27.42 -12.57
N HIS A 33 -1.44 27.43 -13.44
CA HIS A 33 -1.39 28.25 -14.63
C HIS A 33 -1.35 29.75 -14.28
N PRO A 34 -0.52 30.57 -14.97
CA PRO A 34 -0.32 31.97 -14.60
C PRO A 34 -1.58 32.86 -14.62
N SER A 35 -2.64 32.47 -15.30
CA SER A 35 -3.88 33.26 -15.44
C SER A 35 -4.99 32.90 -14.47
N ILE A 36 -4.87 31.82 -13.68
CA ILE A 36 -5.90 31.34 -12.76
C ILE A 36 -5.41 31.23 -11.32
N ASN A 37 -6.28 31.38 -10.35
CA ASN A 37 -6.06 31.02 -8.96
C ASN A 37 -6.44 29.56 -8.73
N VAL A 38 -5.70 28.86 -7.90
CA VAL A 38 -5.95 27.47 -7.53
C VAL A 38 -5.88 27.32 -6.01
N GLN A 39 -6.90 26.70 -5.41
CA GLN A 39 -7.04 26.59 -3.96
C GLN A 39 -7.83 25.35 -3.55
N ALA A 40 -7.90 25.05 -2.25
CA ALA A 40 -8.64 23.94 -1.66
C ALA A 40 -8.39 22.59 -2.38
N PRO A 41 -7.15 22.08 -2.41
CA PRO A 41 -6.80 20.88 -3.16
C PRO A 41 -7.35 19.61 -2.52
N TYR A 42 -7.66 18.62 -3.35
CA TYR A 42 -7.89 17.24 -2.96
C TYR A 42 -7.22 16.28 -3.94
N ILE A 43 -6.18 15.58 -3.50
CA ILE A 43 -5.55 14.51 -4.29
C ILE A 43 -6.21 13.17 -3.96
N SER A 44 -6.44 12.34 -4.99
CA SER A 44 -6.90 10.96 -4.80
C SER A 44 -5.89 10.13 -4.00
N HIS A 45 -6.35 9.07 -3.34
CA HIS A 45 -5.48 8.20 -2.56
C HIS A 45 -4.33 7.62 -3.39
N ASP A 46 -4.57 7.26 -4.64
CA ASP A 46 -3.54 6.76 -5.54
C ASP A 46 -2.66 7.86 -6.16
N GLY A 47 -2.91 9.13 -5.82
CA GLY A 47 -2.13 10.27 -6.29
C GLY A 47 -2.28 10.61 -7.76
N ASN A 48 -3.23 9.99 -8.47
CA ASN A 48 -3.38 10.12 -9.92
C ASN A 48 -4.49 11.07 -10.36
N ALA A 49 -5.31 11.55 -9.42
CA ALA A 49 -6.35 12.54 -9.69
C ALA A 49 -6.25 13.68 -8.67
N LEU A 50 -6.42 14.90 -9.14
CA LEU A 50 -6.43 16.10 -8.30
C LEU A 50 -7.69 16.91 -8.61
N LEU A 51 -8.41 17.24 -7.57
CA LEU A 51 -9.49 18.21 -7.56
C LEU A 51 -8.99 19.48 -6.89
N PHE A 52 -9.42 20.62 -7.37
CA PHE A 52 -9.13 21.91 -6.74
C PHE A 52 -10.18 22.95 -7.14
N VAL A 53 -10.31 23.99 -6.35
CA VAL A 53 -11.13 25.16 -6.70
C VAL A 53 -10.29 26.11 -7.53
N SER A 54 -10.87 26.63 -8.60
CA SER A 54 -10.23 27.60 -9.49
C SER A 54 -11.22 28.63 -9.98
N ASP A 55 -10.73 29.80 -10.37
CA ASP A 55 -11.45 30.86 -11.07
C ASP A 55 -11.43 30.71 -12.60
N MET A 56 -11.25 29.47 -13.08
CA MET A 56 -11.25 29.15 -14.52
C MET A 56 -12.62 29.08 -15.16
N GLY A 57 -13.69 29.16 -14.38
CA GLY A 57 -15.06 29.15 -14.89
C GLY A 57 -15.40 30.38 -15.75
N GLU A 58 -16.57 30.34 -16.39
CA GLU A 58 -17.08 31.43 -17.22
C GLU A 58 -17.07 32.76 -16.43
N ASP A 59 -16.54 33.84 -17.03
CA ASP A 59 -16.36 35.15 -16.42
C ASP A 59 -15.54 35.16 -15.11
N GLY A 60 -14.63 34.19 -14.94
CA GLY A 60 -13.82 34.07 -13.72
C GLY A 60 -14.59 33.48 -12.52
N ALA A 61 -15.69 32.82 -12.77
CA ALA A 61 -16.47 32.16 -11.71
C ALA A 61 -15.66 31.04 -11.05
N LEU A 62 -15.82 30.90 -9.73
CA LEU A 62 -15.22 29.78 -9.01
C LEU A 62 -15.88 28.48 -9.42
N THR A 63 -15.07 27.51 -9.75
CA THR A 63 -15.47 26.15 -10.14
C THR A 63 -14.57 25.11 -9.49
N VAL A 64 -15.06 23.87 -9.31
CA VAL A 64 -14.21 22.72 -9.00
C VAL A 64 -13.69 22.15 -10.31
N ALA A 65 -12.38 22.14 -10.44
CA ALA A 65 -11.67 21.57 -11.55
C ALA A 65 -11.11 20.18 -11.19
N TYR A 66 -10.97 19.36 -12.20
CA TYR A 66 -10.40 18.01 -12.12
C TYR A 66 -9.27 17.86 -13.12
N THR A 67 -8.18 17.26 -12.69
CA THR A 67 -7.11 16.77 -13.55
C THR A 67 -6.67 15.39 -13.12
N SER A 68 -6.07 14.63 -14.02
CA SER A 68 -5.50 13.32 -13.75
C SER A 68 -4.12 13.19 -14.36
N ARG A 69 -3.40 12.15 -13.96
CA ARG A 69 -2.09 11.77 -14.53
C ARG A 69 -1.93 10.26 -14.62
N GLU A 70 -1.23 9.81 -15.64
CA GLU A 70 -0.56 8.51 -15.66
C GLU A 70 0.94 8.68 -15.38
N ASN A 71 1.61 9.49 -16.19
CA ASN A 71 2.99 9.98 -15.99
C ASN A 71 2.98 11.47 -15.63
N ASP A 72 2.36 12.29 -16.48
CA ASP A 72 2.24 13.74 -16.32
C ASP A 72 0.78 14.15 -16.16
N TRP A 73 0.57 15.31 -15.52
CA TRP A 73 -0.77 15.90 -15.36
C TRP A 73 -1.33 16.34 -16.71
N VAL A 74 -2.60 16.02 -16.96
CA VAL A 74 -3.34 16.52 -18.12
C VAL A 74 -3.96 17.88 -17.82
N GLU A 75 -4.43 18.58 -18.87
CA GLU A 75 -5.12 19.86 -18.73
C GLU A 75 -6.32 19.73 -17.80
N PRO A 76 -6.47 20.60 -16.78
CA PRO A 76 -7.62 20.57 -15.89
C PRO A 76 -8.90 20.90 -16.64
N VAL A 77 -9.98 20.20 -16.28
CA VAL A 77 -11.33 20.44 -16.79
C VAL A 77 -12.30 20.72 -15.65
N GLU A 78 -13.28 21.54 -15.90
CA GLU A 78 -14.35 21.79 -14.93
C GLU A 78 -15.17 20.52 -14.68
N LEU A 79 -15.55 20.28 -13.42
CA LEU A 79 -16.57 19.26 -13.13
C LEU A 79 -17.92 19.66 -13.76
N PRO A 80 -18.80 18.67 -14.05
CA PRO A 80 -20.11 18.95 -14.62
C PRO A 80 -20.92 19.98 -13.82
N LYS A 81 -21.74 20.76 -14.52
CA LYS A 81 -22.63 21.77 -13.92
C LYS A 81 -23.55 21.19 -12.84
N THR A 82 -23.93 19.90 -12.94
CA THR A 82 -24.71 19.19 -11.92
C THR A 82 -24.02 19.18 -10.56
N ILE A 83 -22.68 19.18 -10.52
CA ILE A 83 -21.89 19.26 -9.30
C ILE A 83 -21.53 20.74 -9.01
N ASN A 84 -20.93 21.44 -9.97
CA ASN A 84 -20.43 22.80 -9.76
C ASN A 84 -21.54 23.79 -9.36
N ASN A 85 -22.74 23.69 -9.95
CA ASN A 85 -23.85 24.58 -9.59
C ASN A 85 -24.44 24.30 -8.19
N ARG A 86 -24.09 23.18 -7.56
CA ARG A 86 -24.58 22.81 -6.21
C ARG A 86 -23.53 22.93 -5.14
N SER A 87 -22.26 22.84 -5.51
CA SER A 87 -21.15 22.82 -4.56
C SER A 87 -20.92 24.18 -3.91
N VAL A 88 -20.67 24.16 -2.61
CA VAL A 88 -20.10 25.30 -1.87
C VAL A 88 -18.61 25.03 -1.76
N PHE A 89 -17.84 25.47 -2.74
CA PHE A 89 -16.47 25.07 -3.00
C PHE A 89 -15.54 25.12 -1.77
N LEU A 90 -15.60 26.22 -1.00
CA LEU A 90 -14.77 26.44 0.18
C LEU A 90 -15.31 25.75 1.45
N LYS A 91 -16.27 24.84 1.32
CA LYS A 91 -16.76 24.00 2.43
C LYS A 91 -16.46 22.52 2.21
N GLY A 92 -15.56 22.23 1.29
CA GLY A 92 -14.90 20.95 1.10
C GLY A 92 -15.60 19.98 0.17
N PHE A 93 -14.77 19.17 -0.43
CA PHE A 93 -15.12 18.02 -1.26
C PHE A 93 -14.08 16.90 -1.09
N ALA A 94 -14.46 15.67 -1.41
CA ALA A 94 -13.58 14.51 -1.33
C ALA A 94 -14.02 13.40 -2.28
N LEU A 95 -13.08 12.56 -2.71
CA LEU A 95 -13.35 11.33 -3.45
C LEU A 95 -13.24 10.11 -2.53
N SER A 96 -14.04 9.08 -2.80
CA SER A 96 -13.77 7.74 -2.29
C SER A 96 -12.43 7.23 -2.81
N ALA A 97 -11.86 6.22 -2.14
CA ALA A 97 -10.54 5.69 -2.49
C ALA A 97 -10.45 5.07 -3.89
N ASP A 98 -11.58 4.63 -4.46
CA ASP A 98 -11.70 4.15 -5.83
C ASP A 98 -11.95 5.26 -6.86
N GLY A 99 -12.11 6.52 -6.40
CA GLY A 99 -12.43 7.66 -7.24
C GLY A 99 -13.85 7.65 -7.84
N LYS A 100 -14.69 6.67 -7.47
CA LYS A 100 -16.02 6.48 -8.08
C LYS A 100 -17.15 7.19 -7.34
N ARG A 101 -16.90 7.74 -6.16
CA ARG A 101 -17.86 8.53 -5.41
C ARG A 101 -17.23 9.84 -4.96
N MET A 102 -17.91 10.92 -5.21
CA MET A 102 -17.56 12.24 -4.72
C MET A 102 -18.53 12.64 -3.60
N TYR A 103 -17.98 13.21 -2.54
CA TYR A 103 -18.71 13.88 -1.48
C TYR A 103 -18.42 15.37 -1.53
N PHE A 104 -19.40 16.20 -1.29
CA PHE A 104 -19.21 17.65 -1.26
C PHE A 104 -20.30 18.36 -0.48
N THR A 105 -20.04 19.60 -0.08
CA THR A 105 -20.99 20.43 0.68
C THR A 105 -21.88 21.22 -0.27
N SER A 106 -23.16 21.32 0.05
CA SER A 106 -24.17 22.10 -0.71
C SER A 106 -25.13 22.83 0.22
N ALA A 107 -25.55 24.01 -0.19
CA ALA A 107 -26.64 24.76 0.43
C ALA A 107 -27.90 24.79 -0.43
N LYS A 108 -27.92 24.04 -1.55
CA LYS A 108 -29.06 24.00 -2.50
C LYS A 108 -29.95 22.79 -2.23
N ALA A 109 -31.25 23.03 -2.22
CA ALA A 109 -32.27 22.01 -1.99
C ALA A 109 -32.12 20.77 -2.92
N PRO A 110 -32.46 19.56 -2.43
CA PRO A 110 -33.02 19.30 -1.10
C PRO A 110 -31.95 19.29 -0.01
N VAL A 111 -32.13 20.08 1.04
CA VAL A 111 -31.28 20.10 2.26
C VAL A 111 -32.12 19.82 3.50
N VAL A 112 -31.49 19.27 4.54
CA VAL A 112 -32.07 19.01 5.87
C VAL A 112 -31.83 20.23 6.76
N GLY A 113 -30.62 20.79 6.71
CA GLY A 113 -30.19 22.00 7.42
C GLY A 113 -29.94 23.18 6.50
N GLY A 114 -28.94 24.02 6.85
CA GLY A 114 -28.49 25.12 5.99
C GLY A 114 -27.51 24.65 4.92
N TYR A 115 -26.53 23.85 5.34
CA TYR A 115 -25.50 23.23 4.50
C TYR A 115 -25.45 21.73 4.78
N ASP A 116 -25.52 20.92 3.75
CA ASP A 116 -25.56 19.47 3.84
C ASP A 116 -24.46 18.83 3.00
N ILE A 117 -24.04 17.64 3.39
CA ILE A 117 -23.14 16.80 2.60
C ILE A 117 -23.98 16.01 1.59
N LEU A 118 -23.63 16.15 0.33
CA LEU A 118 -24.17 15.40 -0.79
C LEU A 118 -23.12 14.42 -1.32
N SER A 119 -23.58 13.42 -2.08
CA SER A 119 -22.69 12.53 -2.85
C SER A 119 -23.18 12.35 -4.27
N SER A 120 -22.24 12.15 -5.20
CA SER A 120 -22.47 11.76 -6.59
C SER A 120 -21.60 10.55 -6.94
N GLU A 121 -22.11 9.67 -7.79
CA GLU A 121 -21.38 8.49 -8.26
C GLU A 121 -20.90 8.66 -9.69
N LEU A 122 -19.70 8.20 -9.99
CA LEU A 122 -19.16 8.13 -11.34
C LEU A 122 -19.60 6.81 -11.99
N LYS A 123 -20.50 6.90 -12.97
CA LYS A 123 -20.94 5.77 -13.80
C LYS A 123 -20.36 5.90 -15.20
N GLY A 124 -19.41 5.03 -15.52
CA GLY A 124 -18.59 5.17 -16.72
C GLY A 124 -17.77 6.46 -16.67
N LYS A 125 -18.11 7.45 -17.49
CA LYS A 125 -17.46 8.77 -17.52
C LYS A 125 -18.37 9.91 -17.02
N THR A 126 -19.54 9.59 -16.48
CA THR A 126 -20.57 10.58 -16.12
C THR A 126 -20.88 10.53 -14.64
N TRP A 127 -20.88 11.67 -13.97
CA TRP A 127 -21.34 11.81 -12.60
C TRP A 127 -22.88 11.81 -12.55
N THR A 128 -23.44 11.02 -11.62
CA THR A 128 -24.88 11.00 -11.39
C THR A 128 -25.37 12.31 -10.77
N GLU A 129 -26.70 12.55 -10.81
CA GLU A 129 -27.31 13.62 -10.01
C GLU A 129 -26.94 13.44 -8.53
N PRO A 130 -26.46 14.51 -7.88
CA PRO A 130 -26.08 14.46 -6.49
C PRO A 130 -27.25 14.10 -5.56
N GLN A 131 -26.99 13.23 -4.61
CA GLN A 131 -27.92 12.78 -3.60
C GLN A 131 -27.51 13.30 -2.23
N ASN A 132 -28.47 13.86 -1.49
CA ASN A 132 -28.26 14.24 -0.10
C ASN A 132 -28.03 12.99 0.76
N LEU A 133 -27.09 13.01 1.69
CA LEU A 133 -26.85 11.88 2.60
C LEU A 133 -27.98 11.74 3.65
N PHE A 134 -28.79 12.79 3.83
CA PHE A 134 -29.87 12.87 4.81
C PHE A 134 -29.44 12.49 6.23
N MET A 135 -30.42 12.37 7.12
CA MET A 135 -30.17 11.90 8.48
C MET A 135 -29.71 10.43 8.46
N PRO A 136 -28.78 10.04 9.35
CA PRO A 136 -28.27 10.81 10.49
C PRO A 136 -27.01 11.66 10.17
N VAL A 137 -26.42 11.57 8.97
CA VAL A 137 -25.19 12.32 8.61
C VAL A 137 -25.48 13.82 8.63
N ASN A 138 -26.46 14.26 7.84
CA ASN A 138 -26.93 15.63 7.84
C ASN A 138 -27.98 15.85 8.93
N SER A 139 -28.04 17.06 9.48
CA SER A 139 -28.94 17.44 10.56
C SER A 139 -29.58 18.81 10.28
N LYS A 140 -30.27 19.38 11.27
CA LYS A 140 -30.77 20.77 11.17
C LYS A 140 -29.68 21.83 11.26
N ALA A 141 -28.45 21.44 11.62
CA ALA A 141 -27.27 22.32 11.66
C ALA A 141 -26.65 22.45 10.25
N ASN A 142 -25.35 22.70 10.18
CA ASN A 142 -24.62 22.87 8.92
C ASN A 142 -23.48 21.87 8.87
N GLU A 143 -23.51 20.94 7.95
CA GLU A 143 -22.46 19.96 7.75
C GLU A 143 -21.59 20.30 6.53
N GLY A 144 -20.27 20.01 6.65
CA GLY A 144 -19.32 20.27 5.58
C GLY A 144 -17.99 19.55 5.73
N CYS A 145 -17.09 19.80 4.77
CA CYS A 145 -15.74 19.23 4.70
C CYS A 145 -15.70 17.71 4.87
N PRO A 146 -16.43 16.94 4.03
CA PRO A 146 -16.44 15.49 4.11
C PRO A 146 -15.05 14.90 3.84
N SER A 147 -14.65 13.88 4.61
CA SER A 147 -13.40 13.15 4.44
C SER A 147 -13.62 11.65 4.70
N PRO A 148 -13.81 10.82 3.65
CA PRO A 148 -14.02 9.39 3.79
C PRO A 148 -12.71 8.67 4.12
N THR A 149 -12.80 7.57 4.90
CA THR A 149 -11.68 6.62 5.07
C THR A 149 -11.40 5.87 3.78
N ALA A 150 -10.17 5.36 3.63
CA ALA A 150 -9.74 4.63 2.44
C ALA A 150 -10.55 3.34 2.18
N ASP A 151 -11.07 2.70 3.23
CA ASP A 151 -11.96 1.53 3.13
C ASP A 151 -13.44 1.91 2.90
N GLY A 152 -13.77 3.20 2.89
CA GLY A 152 -15.12 3.74 2.68
C GLY A 152 -16.13 3.40 3.78
N LYS A 153 -15.67 2.90 4.95
CA LYS A 153 -16.54 2.49 6.06
C LYS A 153 -16.87 3.62 7.00
N SER A 154 -16.08 4.70 7.01
CA SER A 154 -16.31 5.85 7.87
C SER A 154 -16.22 7.15 7.08
N LEU A 155 -16.91 8.18 7.55
CA LEU A 155 -16.85 9.54 7.05
C LEU A 155 -16.58 10.49 8.22
N TYR A 156 -15.54 11.32 8.09
CA TYR A 156 -15.27 12.44 8.97
C TYR A 156 -15.81 13.70 8.33
N PHE A 157 -16.34 14.61 9.14
CA PHE A 157 -16.90 15.87 8.66
C PHE A 157 -16.97 16.91 9.78
N MET A 158 -17.15 18.18 9.44
CA MET A 158 -17.45 19.22 10.41
C MET A 158 -18.97 19.45 10.48
N ARG A 159 -19.47 19.79 11.69
CA ARG A 159 -20.81 20.30 11.93
C ARG A 159 -20.69 21.62 12.68
N CYS A 160 -21.37 22.66 12.19
CA CYS A 160 -21.22 24.02 12.67
C CYS A 160 -22.56 24.64 13.07
N ASP A 161 -22.54 25.48 14.12
CA ASP A 161 -23.72 26.27 14.52
C ASP A 161 -24.07 27.29 13.44
N ASN A 162 -23.06 28.00 12.94
CA ASN A 162 -23.23 28.98 11.86
C ASN A 162 -22.29 28.69 10.70
N MET A 163 -22.80 28.75 9.51
CA MET A 163 -22.02 28.62 8.28
C MET A 163 -22.59 29.53 7.19
N ASN A 164 -21.72 30.22 6.50
CA ASN A 164 -22.04 30.95 5.28
C ASN A 164 -21.00 30.68 4.20
N TYR A 165 -21.12 31.30 3.07
CA TYR A 165 -20.20 31.09 1.95
C TYR A 165 -18.71 31.29 2.30
N ARG A 166 -18.39 32.26 3.18
CA ARG A 166 -17.01 32.61 3.54
C ARG A 166 -16.56 32.04 4.87
N THR A 167 -17.40 32.02 5.88
CA THR A 167 -17.06 31.72 7.26
C THR A 167 -17.86 30.55 7.82
N ALA A 168 -17.31 29.92 8.86
CA ALA A 168 -18.00 28.93 9.67
C ALA A 168 -17.58 29.11 11.13
N SER A 169 -18.50 28.95 12.08
CA SER A 169 -18.23 29.10 13.49
C SER A 169 -19.05 28.13 14.35
N GLY A 170 -18.54 27.86 15.57
CA GLY A 170 -19.10 26.82 16.42
C GLY A 170 -18.94 25.43 15.81
N CYS A 171 -17.91 25.22 15.01
CA CYS A 171 -17.68 23.97 14.32
C CYS A 171 -17.01 22.94 15.23
N LYS A 172 -17.49 21.72 15.12
CA LYS A 172 -16.92 20.53 15.73
C LYS A 172 -16.77 19.42 14.69
N LEU A 173 -15.80 18.54 14.90
CA LEU A 173 -15.54 17.40 14.04
C LEU A 173 -16.30 16.18 14.55
N PHE A 174 -16.85 15.45 13.59
CA PHE A 174 -17.63 14.23 13.81
C PHE A 174 -17.07 13.09 12.95
N ARG A 175 -17.30 11.88 13.42
CA ARG A 175 -17.15 10.63 12.67
C ARG A 175 -18.47 9.91 12.61
N VAL A 176 -18.78 9.35 11.45
CA VAL A 176 -19.91 8.44 11.25
C VAL A 176 -19.46 7.17 10.56
N ASP A 177 -19.91 6.02 11.03
CA ASP A 177 -19.53 4.71 10.49
C ASP A 177 -20.71 4.09 9.73
N LYS A 178 -20.42 3.34 8.67
CA LYS A 178 -21.43 2.54 7.96
C LYS A 178 -21.74 1.25 8.70
N LYS A 179 -23.02 0.90 8.71
CA LYS A 179 -23.50 -0.43 9.09
C LYS A 179 -23.17 -1.45 7.99
N PRO A 180 -23.18 -2.76 8.30
CA PRO A 180 -23.00 -3.81 7.28
C PRO A 180 -23.97 -3.73 6.09
N ASN A 181 -25.18 -3.20 6.31
CA ASN A 181 -26.18 -2.98 5.26
C ASN A 181 -25.95 -1.71 4.43
N GLY A 182 -24.85 -0.97 4.65
CA GLY A 182 -24.49 0.25 3.94
C GLY A 182 -25.12 1.54 4.46
N GLN A 183 -26.05 1.47 5.40
CA GLN A 183 -26.64 2.65 6.06
C GLN A 183 -25.63 3.27 7.03
N TRP A 184 -25.79 4.58 7.31
CA TRP A 184 -24.99 5.27 8.30
C TRP A 184 -25.51 5.05 9.73
N ASN A 185 -24.59 4.94 10.69
CA ASN A 185 -24.89 5.02 12.12
C ASN A 185 -25.13 6.48 12.54
N GLU A 186 -25.45 6.72 13.81
CA GLU A 186 -25.43 8.07 14.38
C GLU A 186 -23.99 8.62 14.42
N PRO A 187 -23.77 9.88 13.98
CA PRO A 187 -22.47 10.51 14.08
C PRO A 187 -22.02 10.68 15.52
N LYS A 188 -20.74 10.45 15.77
CA LYS A 188 -20.08 10.68 17.06
C LYS A 188 -19.18 11.87 16.98
N GLU A 189 -19.33 12.80 17.93
CA GLU A 189 -18.41 13.91 18.10
C GLU A 189 -17.01 13.39 18.46
N LEU A 190 -15.96 13.97 17.88
CA LEU A 190 -14.59 13.65 18.24
C LEU A 190 -14.26 14.25 19.63
N PRO A 191 -13.23 13.71 20.33
CA PRO A 191 -12.88 14.15 21.68
C PRO A 191 -12.59 15.64 21.80
N GLY A 192 -12.74 16.17 23.02
CA GLY A 192 -12.57 17.60 23.32
C GLY A 192 -11.17 18.15 23.03
N ASN A 193 -10.11 17.33 23.08
CA ASN A 193 -8.78 17.76 22.70
C ASN A 193 -8.64 18.08 21.19
N ILE A 194 -9.49 17.49 20.33
CA ILE A 194 -9.63 17.81 18.91
C ILE A 194 -10.62 18.96 18.73
N ASN A 195 -11.75 18.91 19.44
CA ASN A 195 -12.82 19.88 19.33
C ASN A 195 -12.66 21.06 20.28
N THR A 196 -11.40 21.51 20.49
CA THR A 196 -11.09 22.73 21.24
C THR A 196 -11.28 23.93 20.33
N GLY A 197 -12.24 24.81 20.65
CA GLY A 197 -12.56 25.98 19.84
C GLY A 197 -13.38 25.64 18.59
N ASN A 198 -13.02 26.27 17.47
CA ASN A 198 -13.68 26.14 16.18
C ASN A 198 -12.88 25.18 15.30
N SER A 199 -13.18 23.88 15.34
CA SER A 199 -12.44 22.85 14.62
C SER A 199 -13.09 22.56 13.27
N GLN A 200 -12.31 22.65 12.18
CA GLN A 200 -12.78 22.60 10.79
C GLN A 200 -11.93 21.73 9.89
N SER A 201 -12.40 21.48 8.69
CA SER A 201 -11.68 20.90 7.55
C SER A 201 -10.94 19.58 7.88
N PRO A 202 -11.61 18.59 8.49
CA PRO A 202 -10.98 17.31 8.81
C PRO A 202 -10.52 16.61 7.54
N ARG A 203 -9.30 16.06 7.59
CA ARG A 203 -8.73 15.22 6.56
C ARG A 203 -8.19 13.95 7.19
N ILE A 204 -8.98 12.86 7.15
CA ILE A 204 -8.47 11.54 7.53
C ILE A 204 -7.52 11.02 6.45
N MET A 205 -6.33 10.61 6.83
CA MET A 205 -5.33 10.08 5.90
C MET A 205 -5.65 8.64 5.51
N ALA A 206 -4.97 8.12 4.50
CA ALA A 206 -5.23 6.79 3.94
C ALA A 206 -5.00 5.65 4.95
N ASP A 207 -4.16 5.87 5.96
CA ASP A 207 -3.93 4.93 7.06
C ASP A 207 -5.13 4.80 8.01
N SER A 208 -6.13 5.69 7.88
CA SER A 208 -7.33 5.77 8.74
C SER A 208 -7.04 5.99 10.23
N GLU A 209 -5.80 6.30 10.58
CA GLU A 209 -5.31 6.55 11.94
C GLU A 209 -4.74 7.96 12.12
N THR A 210 -4.39 8.65 11.04
CA THR A 210 -3.87 10.03 11.07
C THR A 210 -4.94 10.99 10.59
N LEU A 211 -5.32 11.95 11.44
CA LEU A 211 -6.27 13.02 11.13
C LEU A 211 -5.54 14.36 11.13
N ILE A 212 -5.64 15.10 10.03
CA ILE A 212 -5.25 16.51 9.95
C ILE A 212 -6.52 17.36 9.96
N PHE A 213 -6.51 18.47 10.67
CA PHE A 213 -7.65 19.40 10.75
C PHE A 213 -7.18 20.80 11.10
N ALA A 214 -8.04 21.79 10.92
CA ALA A 214 -7.78 23.16 11.30
C ALA A 214 -8.50 23.54 12.61
N SER A 215 -7.88 24.36 13.46
CA SER A 215 -8.49 24.88 14.70
C SER A 215 -7.92 26.25 15.06
N ASP A 216 -8.74 27.07 15.74
CA ASP A 216 -8.39 28.45 16.16
C ASP A 216 -7.93 28.57 17.62
N LYS A 217 -8.03 27.50 18.43
CA LYS A 217 -7.78 27.59 19.89
C LYS A 217 -6.87 26.50 20.45
N ILE A 218 -6.36 25.59 19.63
CA ILE A 218 -5.38 24.61 20.10
C ILE A 218 -4.02 25.30 20.25
N PRO A 219 -3.28 25.08 21.35
CA PRO A 219 -1.98 25.72 21.57
C PRO A 219 -0.95 25.40 20.47
N GLY A 220 -0.06 26.35 20.18
CA GLY A 220 1.04 26.18 19.22
C GLY A 220 0.73 26.67 17.81
N GLY A 221 -0.44 27.28 17.58
CA GLY A 221 -0.76 27.93 16.31
C GLY A 221 0.01 29.23 16.09
N LYS A 222 0.01 29.73 14.86
CA LYS A 222 0.70 30.95 14.42
C LYS A 222 -0.26 32.03 13.94
N GLY A 223 -1.41 31.62 13.40
CA GLY A 223 -2.40 32.50 12.79
C GLY A 223 -3.78 32.46 13.46
N GLY A 224 -4.82 32.63 12.68
CA GLY A 224 -6.20 32.49 13.13
C GLY A 224 -6.63 31.03 13.18
N MET A 225 -6.70 30.38 12.02
CA MET A 225 -6.91 28.94 11.89
C MET A 225 -5.58 28.29 11.54
N ASP A 226 -5.14 27.33 12.33
CA ASP A 226 -3.91 26.56 12.10
C ASP A 226 -4.18 25.09 11.91
N LEU A 227 -3.31 24.42 11.17
CA LEU A 227 -3.38 22.98 10.91
C LEU A 227 -2.71 22.18 12.01
N TYR A 228 -3.38 21.13 12.44
CA TYR A 228 -2.91 20.19 13.44
C TYR A 228 -3.01 18.76 12.94
N VAL A 229 -2.12 17.91 13.43
CA VAL A 229 -2.19 16.45 13.22
C VAL A 229 -2.44 15.74 14.56
N THR A 230 -3.30 14.73 14.54
CA THR A 230 -3.51 13.81 15.65
C THR A 230 -3.54 12.37 15.14
N ARG A 231 -3.26 11.41 16.01
CA ARG A 231 -3.19 9.99 15.68
C ARG A 231 -4.11 9.16 16.55
N LEU A 232 -4.77 8.18 15.94
CA LEU A 232 -5.53 7.16 16.65
C LEU A 232 -4.57 6.08 17.13
N VAL A 233 -4.36 6.00 18.45
CA VAL A 233 -3.46 5.02 19.08
C VAL A 233 -4.26 4.22 20.10
N ASN A 234 -4.35 2.90 19.94
CA ASN A 234 -5.12 1.99 20.80
C ASN A 234 -6.61 2.38 20.99
N GLY A 235 -7.19 3.04 19.98
CA GLY A 235 -8.59 3.47 20.01
C GLY A 235 -8.82 4.90 20.50
N ASP A 236 -7.79 5.58 21.01
CA ASP A 236 -7.86 6.95 21.49
C ASP A 236 -7.07 7.91 20.60
N TRP A 237 -7.55 9.13 20.45
CA TRP A 237 -6.86 10.18 19.71
C TRP A 237 -5.79 10.85 20.58
N SER A 238 -4.58 10.94 20.06
CA SER A 238 -3.48 11.66 20.71
C SER A 238 -3.78 13.17 20.82
N ASN A 239 -3.04 13.88 21.65
CA ASN A 239 -3.09 15.34 21.65
C ASN A 239 -2.63 15.87 20.28
N PRO A 240 -3.35 16.84 19.69
CA PRO A 240 -2.99 17.44 18.44
C PRO A 240 -1.63 18.14 18.49
N THR A 241 -0.84 17.98 17.44
CA THR A 241 0.45 18.63 17.23
C THR A 241 0.33 19.63 16.08
N PRO A 242 0.79 20.89 16.21
CA PRO A 242 0.74 21.87 15.13
C PRO A 242 1.64 21.46 13.95
N LEU A 243 1.21 21.74 12.73
CA LEU A 243 1.99 21.52 11.52
C LEU A 243 2.85 22.74 11.19
N ASP A 244 3.86 23.01 12.03
CA ASP A 244 4.71 24.19 11.94
C ASP A 244 5.38 24.42 10.58
N PHE A 245 5.61 23.35 9.83
CA PHE A 245 6.25 23.41 8.51
C PHE A 245 5.34 23.96 7.40
N VAL A 246 4.02 24.11 7.67
CA VAL A 246 3.03 24.63 6.71
C VAL A 246 2.13 25.71 7.30
N ASN A 247 2.06 25.85 8.63
CA ASN A 247 1.28 26.93 9.27
C ASN A 247 1.95 28.28 9.08
N SER A 248 1.13 29.31 8.83
CA SER A 248 1.51 30.69 8.59
C SER A 248 0.85 31.64 9.61
N GLU A 249 1.04 32.95 9.45
CA GLU A 249 0.32 33.97 10.24
C GLU A 249 -1.11 34.21 9.75
N LEU A 250 -1.55 33.52 8.69
CA LEU A 250 -2.89 33.59 8.12
C LEU A 250 -3.72 32.38 8.54
N ASP A 251 -4.94 32.27 8.02
CA ASP A 251 -5.77 31.09 8.18
C ASP A 251 -5.25 29.95 7.29
N ASP A 252 -4.89 28.84 7.90
CA ASP A 252 -4.42 27.63 7.23
C ASP A 252 -5.47 26.52 7.30
N GLN A 253 -5.99 26.13 6.14
CA GLN A 253 -7.03 25.10 5.98
C GLN A 253 -6.75 24.25 4.73
N PHE A 254 -7.62 23.33 4.40
CA PHE A 254 -7.65 22.57 3.13
C PHE A 254 -6.32 21.99 2.68
N VAL A 255 -5.92 20.92 3.32
CA VAL A 255 -4.74 20.14 2.93
C VAL A 255 -5.12 18.77 2.43
N THR A 256 -4.23 18.17 1.65
CA THR A 256 -4.41 16.81 1.15
C THR A 256 -3.07 16.09 0.95
N ALA A 257 -3.09 14.77 1.04
CA ALA A 257 -1.95 13.91 0.73
C ALA A 257 -2.43 12.65 0.02
N SER A 258 -1.58 12.06 -0.83
CA SER A 258 -1.81 10.74 -1.39
C SER A 258 -1.62 9.65 -0.34
N ALA A 259 -1.98 8.40 -0.67
CA ALA A 259 -1.86 7.27 0.25
C ALA A 259 -0.42 7.00 0.71
N LEU A 260 0.60 7.39 -0.04
CA LEU A 260 1.99 7.29 0.43
C LEU A 260 2.33 8.27 1.57
N GLY A 261 1.55 9.34 1.73
CA GLY A 261 1.67 10.28 2.84
C GLY A 261 3.02 10.99 2.95
N ARG A 262 3.77 11.13 1.84
CA ARG A 262 5.11 11.77 1.86
C ARG A 262 5.05 13.28 1.73
N TYR A 263 4.10 13.77 0.95
CA TYR A 263 3.92 15.19 0.68
C TYR A 263 2.50 15.61 1.03
N LEU A 264 2.40 16.78 1.65
CA LEU A 264 1.16 17.49 1.88
C LEU A 264 1.00 18.55 0.79
N ILE A 265 -0.13 18.57 0.10
CA ILE A 265 -0.46 19.62 -0.86
C ILE A 265 -1.33 20.65 -0.13
N LYS A 266 -0.93 21.88 -0.24
CA LYS A 266 -1.64 23.05 0.34
C LYS A 266 -1.60 24.21 -0.65
N GLU A 267 -2.60 25.05 -0.58
CA GLU A 267 -2.56 26.35 -1.24
C GLU A 267 -1.58 27.29 -0.55
N THR A 268 -0.97 28.16 -1.32
CA THR A 268 -0.12 29.26 -0.82
C THR A 268 -0.24 30.48 -1.72
N THR A 269 0.00 31.64 -1.15
CA THR A 269 0.07 32.89 -1.92
C THR A 269 1.43 32.95 -2.63
N GLY A 270 1.40 32.84 -3.95
CA GLY A 270 2.58 32.97 -4.80
C GLY A 270 2.86 34.41 -5.23
N ALA A 271 3.67 34.55 -6.28
CA ALA A 271 3.96 35.86 -6.86
C ALA A 271 2.68 36.58 -7.33
N ARG A 272 2.61 37.90 -7.18
CA ARG A 272 1.46 38.75 -7.58
C ARG A 272 0.16 38.44 -6.83
N ASN A 273 0.25 37.98 -5.59
CA ASN A 273 -0.92 37.59 -4.76
C ASN A 273 -1.80 36.49 -5.40
N LYS A 274 -1.22 35.63 -6.20
CA LYS A 274 -1.91 34.47 -6.79
C LYS A 274 -1.89 33.29 -5.84
N MET A 275 -3.02 32.60 -5.77
CA MET A 275 -3.10 31.31 -5.06
C MET A 275 -2.53 30.21 -5.94
N GLU A 276 -1.61 29.44 -5.38
CA GLU A 276 -0.91 28.33 -6.04
C GLU A 276 -0.90 27.09 -5.14
N LEU A 277 -0.82 25.90 -5.73
CA LEU A 277 -0.68 24.65 -4.99
C LEU A 277 0.78 24.25 -4.87
N VAL A 278 1.20 23.97 -3.66
CA VAL A 278 2.57 23.56 -3.32
C VAL A 278 2.54 22.26 -2.54
N GLU A 279 3.45 21.37 -2.87
CA GLU A 279 3.75 20.16 -2.10
C GLU A 279 4.83 20.48 -1.06
N TYR A 280 4.57 20.09 0.16
CA TYR A 280 5.48 20.19 1.30
C TYR A 280 5.87 18.79 1.75
N LEU A 281 7.17 18.51 1.86
CA LEU A 281 7.65 17.25 2.43
C LEU A 281 7.22 17.20 3.90
N ILE A 282 6.47 16.17 4.26
CA ILE A 282 6.02 15.98 5.65
C ILE A 282 7.20 15.43 6.47
N PRO A 283 7.54 16.03 7.61
CA PRO A 283 8.52 15.48 8.55
C PRO A 283 8.15 14.05 8.98
N ASP A 284 9.16 13.18 9.15
CA ASP A 284 8.93 11.76 9.38
C ASP A 284 8.12 11.45 10.65
N ASP A 285 8.28 12.26 11.71
CA ASP A 285 7.54 12.17 12.96
C ASP A 285 6.05 12.58 12.82
N LEU A 286 5.74 13.42 11.83
CA LEU A 286 4.39 13.90 11.53
C LEU A 286 3.73 13.13 10.36
N ARG A 287 4.50 12.33 9.63
CA ARG A 287 4.05 11.64 8.43
C ARG A 287 3.03 10.54 8.75
N PRO A 288 1.87 10.45 8.07
CA PRO A 288 0.99 9.30 8.14
C PRO A 288 1.73 8.04 7.66
N LYS A 289 1.26 6.88 8.06
CA LYS A 289 1.79 5.63 7.52
C LYS A 289 1.45 5.50 6.04
N GLY A 290 2.47 5.21 5.23
CA GLY A 290 2.28 5.00 3.80
C GLY A 290 1.43 3.76 3.53
N MET A 291 0.56 3.85 2.52
CA MET A 291 -0.32 2.78 2.10
C MET A 291 -0.07 2.46 0.63
N MET A 292 0.29 1.21 0.33
CA MET A 292 0.40 0.69 -1.03
C MET A 292 -0.97 0.24 -1.52
N LYS A 293 -1.38 0.66 -2.73
CA LYS A 293 -2.59 0.15 -3.37
C LYS A 293 -2.29 -1.19 -4.07
N VAL A 294 -2.99 -2.25 -3.70
CA VAL A 294 -3.04 -3.52 -4.44
C VAL A 294 -4.36 -3.56 -5.19
N GLU A 295 -4.31 -3.71 -6.51
CA GLU A 295 -5.49 -3.74 -7.37
C GLU A 295 -5.37 -4.78 -8.47
N GLY A 296 -6.50 -5.25 -9.00
CA GLY A 296 -6.52 -6.21 -10.10
C GLY A 296 -7.90 -6.83 -10.29
N SER A 297 -7.88 -8.06 -10.82
CA SER A 297 -9.10 -8.84 -11.05
C SER A 297 -8.92 -10.30 -10.64
N VAL A 298 -10.04 -10.94 -10.30
CA VAL A 298 -10.11 -12.38 -10.05
C VAL A 298 -11.09 -12.97 -11.07
N THR A 299 -10.56 -13.73 -12.02
CA THR A 299 -11.30 -14.27 -13.15
C THR A 299 -10.98 -15.75 -13.39
N ASP A 300 -11.77 -16.40 -14.22
CA ASP A 300 -11.41 -17.68 -14.85
C ASP A 300 -10.61 -17.46 -16.15
N GLU A 301 -10.33 -18.54 -16.87
CA GLU A 301 -9.61 -18.54 -18.16
C GLU A 301 -10.40 -17.84 -19.29
N ASN A 302 -11.71 -17.66 -19.14
CA ASN A 302 -12.59 -16.94 -20.07
C ASN A 302 -12.81 -15.49 -19.70
N ALA A 303 -12.03 -14.96 -18.74
CA ALA A 303 -12.16 -13.63 -18.18
C ALA A 303 -13.49 -13.36 -17.44
N ALA A 304 -14.24 -14.41 -17.07
CA ALA A 304 -15.43 -14.29 -16.24
C ALA A 304 -15.04 -14.16 -14.76
N ALA A 305 -15.75 -13.32 -14.01
CA ALA A 305 -15.50 -13.12 -12.58
C ALA A 305 -15.72 -14.41 -11.78
N VAL A 306 -14.78 -14.76 -10.92
CA VAL A 306 -14.84 -15.93 -10.04
C VAL A 306 -15.12 -15.53 -8.60
N PRO A 307 -16.17 -16.08 -7.94
CA PRO A 307 -16.39 -15.87 -6.51
C PRO A 307 -15.21 -16.37 -5.67
N ALA A 308 -14.59 -15.46 -4.96
CA ALA A 308 -13.42 -15.73 -4.14
C ALA A 308 -13.33 -14.80 -2.93
N TYR A 309 -12.48 -15.14 -1.98
CA TYR A 309 -12.09 -14.29 -0.87
C TYR A 309 -10.67 -13.76 -1.07
N ILE A 310 -10.51 -12.46 -0.94
CA ILE A 310 -9.21 -11.79 -0.87
C ILE A 310 -8.91 -11.58 0.60
N THR A 311 -7.77 -12.09 1.04
CA THR A 311 -7.33 -11.98 2.44
C THR A 311 -5.93 -11.40 2.50
N ILE A 312 -5.69 -10.49 3.44
CA ILE A 312 -4.35 -9.99 3.76
C ILE A 312 -4.08 -10.26 5.24
N THR A 313 -2.98 -10.94 5.49
CA THR A 313 -2.55 -11.32 6.84
C THR A 313 -1.20 -10.68 7.13
N ASP A 314 -1.09 -9.95 8.24
CA ASP A 314 0.18 -9.46 8.78
C ASP A 314 1.00 -10.65 9.30
N LEU A 315 2.18 -10.87 8.71
CA LEU A 315 3.04 -12.01 9.04
C LEU A 315 3.77 -11.84 10.38
N THR A 316 3.85 -10.63 10.92
CA THR A 316 4.51 -10.35 12.20
C THR A 316 3.71 -10.89 13.39
N ASN A 317 2.38 -10.78 13.31
CA ASN A 317 1.48 -11.16 14.41
C ASN A 317 0.40 -12.16 14.01
N GLY A 318 0.38 -12.62 12.75
CA GLY A 318 -0.61 -13.55 12.20
C GLY A 318 -2.03 -12.99 12.08
N LYS A 319 -2.21 -11.69 12.29
CA LYS A 319 -3.54 -11.05 12.29
C LYS A 319 -4.01 -10.78 10.86
N ARG A 320 -5.25 -11.17 10.57
CA ARG A 320 -5.92 -10.79 9.33
C ARG A 320 -6.27 -9.30 9.39
N VAL A 321 -5.67 -8.51 8.49
CA VAL A 321 -5.89 -7.06 8.39
C VAL A 321 -6.95 -6.70 7.36
N TYR A 322 -7.18 -7.60 6.39
CA TYR A 322 -8.25 -7.44 5.40
C TYR A 322 -8.88 -8.78 5.05
N SER A 323 -10.18 -8.78 4.80
CA SER A 323 -10.92 -9.88 4.17
C SER A 323 -12.11 -9.30 3.43
N GLY A 324 -12.22 -9.59 2.14
CA GLY A 324 -13.28 -9.09 1.29
C GLY A 324 -13.47 -9.95 0.05
N ARG A 325 -14.52 -9.66 -0.73
CA ARG A 325 -14.78 -10.27 -2.04
C ARG A 325 -14.45 -9.27 -3.14
N PRO A 326 -14.03 -9.74 -4.33
CA PRO A 326 -14.02 -8.92 -5.54
C PRO A 326 -15.42 -8.34 -5.83
N ALA A 327 -15.47 -7.27 -6.60
CA ALA A 327 -16.72 -6.74 -7.15
C ALA A 327 -17.36 -7.74 -8.13
N ALA A 328 -18.59 -7.48 -8.58
CA ALA A 328 -19.32 -8.36 -9.47
C ALA A 328 -18.64 -8.59 -10.84
N ASP A 329 -17.80 -7.64 -11.27
CA ASP A 329 -16.97 -7.74 -12.47
C ASP A 329 -15.60 -8.41 -12.21
N GLY A 330 -15.38 -8.94 -11.02
CA GLY A 330 -14.12 -9.55 -10.59
C GLY A 330 -13.06 -8.55 -10.14
N SER A 331 -13.25 -7.25 -10.33
CA SER A 331 -12.28 -6.23 -9.94
C SER A 331 -12.15 -6.08 -8.42
N TYR A 332 -10.97 -5.70 -7.96
CA TYR A 332 -10.74 -5.40 -6.56
C TYR A 332 -9.63 -4.37 -6.38
N PHE A 333 -9.64 -3.70 -5.25
CA PHE A 333 -8.48 -2.99 -4.73
C PHE A 333 -8.50 -3.03 -3.20
N VAL A 334 -7.32 -2.90 -2.62
CA VAL A 334 -7.11 -2.79 -1.18
C VAL A 334 -5.86 -1.99 -0.90
N TYR A 335 -5.85 -1.25 0.20
CA TYR A 335 -4.67 -0.55 0.67
C TYR A 335 -3.96 -1.35 1.76
N VAL A 336 -2.63 -1.49 1.62
CA VAL A 336 -1.76 -2.25 2.52
C VAL A 336 -0.74 -1.31 3.13
N ARG A 337 -0.64 -1.32 4.46
CA ARG A 337 0.17 -0.38 5.26
C ARG A 337 1.66 -0.71 5.20
N GLU A 338 2.53 0.30 5.16
CA GLU A 338 3.97 0.14 5.32
C GLU A 338 4.36 -0.35 6.72
N GLY A 339 5.60 -0.86 6.87
CA GLY A 339 6.24 -1.16 8.14
C GLY A 339 6.20 -2.62 8.56
N THR A 340 5.59 -3.53 7.77
CA THR A 340 5.55 -4.96 8.07
C THR A 340 5.50 -5.81 6.81
N ARG A 341 5.50 -7.13 6.98
CA ARG A 341 5.36 -8.11 5.90
C ARG A 341 3.96 -8.69 5.88
N TYR A 342 3.44 -8.95 4.69
CA TYR A 342 2.08 -9.46 4.50
C TYR A 342 2.03 -10.68 3.59
N GLU A 343 1.09 -11.57 3.88
CA GLU A 343 0.58 -12.57 2.94
C GLU A 343 -0.72 -12.03 2.33
N PHE A 344 -0.71 -11.86 1.01
CA PHE A 344 -1.90 -11.62 0.20
C PHE A 344 -2.36 -12.95 -0.38
N SER A 345 -3.62 -13.30 -0.21
CA SER A 345 -4.17 -14.52 -0.80
C SER A 345 -5.51 -14.30 -1.47
N VAL A 346 -5.75 -15.07 -2.54
CA VAL A 346 -7.03 -15.19 -3.22
C VAL A 346 -7.47 -16.64 -3.15
N ASP A 347 -8.55 -16.89 -2.41
CA ASP A 347 -9.08 -18.21 -2.14
C ASP A 347 -10.45 -18.35 -2.80
N PRO A 348 -10.63 -19.27 -3.78
CA PRO A 348 -11.91 -19.50 -4.43
C PRO A 348 -12.94 -20.09 -3.47
N GLU A 349 -14.23 -19.76 -3.68
CA GLU A 349 -15.32 -20.44 -2.97
C GLU A 349 -15.45 -21.91 -3.41
N GLN A 350 -15.14 -22.21 -4.65
CA GLN A 350 -15.12 -23.57 -5.18
C GLN A 350 -13.79 -24.25 -4.88
N SER A 351 -13.80 -25.29 -4.04
CA SER A 351 -12.59 -25.99 -3.59
C SER A 351 -11.79 -26.66 -4.70
N LYS A 352 -12.41 -26.96 -5.86
CA LYS A 352 -11.73 -27.57 -7.02
C LYS A 352 -10.77 -26.63 -7.73
N LEU A 353 -10.97 -25.29 -7.61
CA LEU A 353 -10.12 -24.32 -8.27
C LEU A 353 -8.80 -24.13 -7.51
N SER A 354 -7.77 -23.73 -8.25
CA SER A 354 -6.50 -23.27 -7.70
C SER A 354 -6.71 -22.02 -6.82
N TYR A 355 -5.72 -21.68 -6.04
CA TYR A 355 -5.68 -20.46 -5.23
C TYR A 355 -4.43 -19.66 -5.60
N PHE A 356 -4.31 -18.45 -5.07
CA PHE A 356 -3.14 -17.58 -5.28
C PHE A 356 -2.62 -17.04 -3.96
N THR A 357 -1.29 -17.02 -3.80
CA THR A 357 -0.61 -16.41 -2.64
C THR A 357 0.57 -15.58 -3.13
N LYS A 358 0.71 -14.37 -2.58
CA LYS A 358 1.88 -13.50 -2.78
C LYS A 358 2.31 -12.90 -1.45
N LEU A 359 3.62 -12.84 -1.21
CA LEU A 359 4.19 -12.17 -0.05
C LEU A 359 4.60 -10.75 -0.43
N PHE A 360 4.37 -9.80 0.47
CA PHE A 360 4.85 -8.43 0.40
C PHE A 360 5.79 -8.15 1.55
N ASP A 361 6.93 -7.57 1.26
CA ASP A 361 7.79 -6.94 2.25
C ASP A 361 7.69 -5.42 2.10
N LEU A 362 6.97 -4.78 3.03
CA LEU A 362 6.77 -3.34 3.08
C LEU A 362 7.52 -2.69 4.24
N THR A 363 8.61 -3.33 4.72
CA THR A 363 9.45 -2.82 5.80
C THR A 363 10.42 -1.72 5.35
N SER A 364 10.68 -1.60 4.05
CA SER A 364 11.55 -0.57 3.52
C SER A 364 10.90 0.83 3.58
N GLU A 365 11.72 1.88 3.70
CA GLU A 365 11.27 3.28 3.67
C GLU A 365 10.61 3.71 2.34
N LYS A 366 10.83 2.96 1.27
CA LYS A 366 10.30 3.25 -0.07
C LYS A 366 9.42 2.10 -0.54
N ILE A 367 8.16 2.14 -0.13
CA ILE A 367 7.16 1.23 -0.69
C ILE A 367 6.66 1.71 -2.06
N PRO A 368 6.27 0.81 -2.97
CA PRO A 368 5.64 1.18 -4.23
C PRO A 368 4.26 1.82 -3.98
N GLN A 369 3.86 2.73 -4.85
CA GLN A 369 2.55 3.38 -4.75
C GLN A 369 1.41 2.42 -5.03
N ARG A 370 1.61 1.50 -5.98
CA ARG A 370 0.63 0.47 -6.35
C ARG A 370 1.30 -0.81 -6.83
N GLU A 371 0.57 -1.90 -6.68
CA GLU A 371 0.87 -3.22 -7.22
C GLU A 371 -0.35 -3.74 -7.96
N LYS A 372 -0.18 -4.18 -9.21
CA LYS A 372 -1.26 -4.80 -9.99
C LYS A 372 -1.16 -6.32 -9.94
N ILE A 373 -2.20 -6.98 -9.47
CA ILE A 373 -2.28 -8.44 -9.38
C ILE A 373 -3.60 -8.89 -9.97
N SER A 374 -3.56 -9.47 -11.17
CA SER A 374 -4.70 -10.16 -11.76
C SER A 374 -4.52 -11.66 -11.59
N VAL A 375 -5.51 -12.32 -11.03
CA VAL A 375 -5.49 -13.73 -10.67
C VAL A 375 -6.47 -14.48 -11.52
N VAL A 376 -5.99 -15.53 -12.22
CA VAL A 376 -6.83 -16.49 -12.93
C VAL A 376 -6.95 -17.73 -12.07
N LEU A 377 -8.17 -18.04 -11.64
CA LEU A 377 -8.49 -19.24 -10.86
C LEU A 377 -9.09 -20.30 -11.78
N LYS A 378 -8.43 -21.45 -11.86
CA LYS A 378 -8.86 -22.56 -12.71
C LYS A 378 -8.73 -23.89 -11.96
N GLN A 379 -9.42 -24.91 -12.45
CA GLN A 379 -9.17 -26.26 -11.98
C GLN A 379 -7.76 -26.68 -12.41
N PRO A 380 -6.94 -27.25 -11.50
CA PRO A 380 -5.62 -27.77 -11.86
C PRO A 380 -5.67 -28.76 -13.01
N SER A 381 -4.79 -28.59 -13.98
CA SER A 381 -4.62 -29.48 -15.12
C SER A 381 -3.20 -30.05 -15.15
N PRO A 382 -2.97 -31.21 -15.74
CA PRO A 382 -1.65 -31.82 -15.81
C PRO A 382 -0.62 -30.86 -16.41
N GLY A 383 0.47 -30.63 -15.69
CA GLY A 383 1.55 -29.72 -16.10
C GLY A 383 1.40 -28.26 -15.66
N ASP A 384 0.27 -27.91 -15.07
CA ASP A 384 0.15 -26.56 -14.44
C ASP A 384 1.19 -26.39 -13.32
N GLU A 385 1.57 -25.14 -13.06
CA GLU A 385 2.47 -24.79 -11.96
C GLU A 385 1.72 -23.99 -10.91
N ILE A 386 1.53 -24.60 -9.74
CA ILE A 386 0.89 -23.92 -8.60
C ILE A 386 2.01 -23.45 -7.68
N LEU A 387 2.28 -22.14 -7.69
CA LEU A 387 3.31 -21.54 -6.84
C LEU A 387 2.88 -21.54 -5.39
N LEU A 388 3.72 -22.08 -4.51
CA LEU A 388 3.49 -22.19 -3.08
C LEU A 388 4.23 -21.06 -2.34
N ASN A 389 3.91 -19.81 -2.68
CA ASN A 389 4.60 -18.61 -2.18
C ASN A 389 4.46 -18.40 -0.67
N GLY A 390 3.46 -18.99 -0.03
CA GLY A 390 3.25 -18.93 1.41
C GLY A 390 4.04 -19.98 2.20
N ILE A 391 4.72 -20.91 1.53
CA ILE A 391 5.63 -21.87 2.19
C ILE A 391 6.92 -21.15 2.54
N GLN A 392 7.29 -21.21 3.81
CA GLN A 392 8.54 -20.67 4.35
C GLN A 392 9.26 -21.76 5.16
N PHE A 393 10.57 -21.72 5.15
CA PHE A 393 11.41 -22.60 5.99
C PHE A 393 12.08 -21.80 7.10
N GLN A 394 12.38 -22.47 8.21
CA GLN A 394 13.23 -21.90 9.24
C GLN A 394 14.64 -21.68 8.65
N PRO A 395 15.31 -20.57 9.02
CA PRO A 395 16.63 -20.26 8.48
C PRO A 395 17.59 -21.43 8.56
N PHE A 396 18.31 -21.70 7.48
CA PHE A 396 19.34 -22.76 7.35
C PHE A 396 18.83 -24.20 7.54
N THR A 397 17.53 -24.44 7.48
CA THR A 397 16.95 -25.78 7.66
C THR A 397 16.01 -26.18 6.54
N ALA A 398 15.59 -27.46 6.54
CA ALA A 398 14.48 -27.95 5.75
C ALA A 398 13.16 -27.98 6.55
N GLN A 399 13.15 -27.47 7.78
CA GLN A 399 11.97 -27.45 8.62
C GLN A 399 11.01 -26.32 8.21
N LEU A 400 9.74 -26.62 8.03
CA LEU A 400 8.72 -25.62 7.72
C LEU A 400 8.56 -24.62 8.88
N ASP A 401 8.46 -23.33 8.54
CA ASP A 401 8.03 -22.31 9.47
C ASP A 401 6.52 -22.42 9.74
N ALA A 402 6.08 -22.08 10.95
CA ALA A 402 4.67 -22.16 11.33
C ALA A 402 3.73 -21.29 10.44
N SER A 403 4.26 -20.25 9.81
CA SER A 403 3.51 -19.43 8.85
C SER A 403 3.04 -20.22 7.62
N SER A 404 3.75 -21.29 7.27
CA SER A 404 3.42 -22.19 6.15
C SER A 404 2.10 -22.95 6.32
N ASP A 405 1.59 -23.09 7.54
CA ASP A 405 0.33 -23.80 7.82
C ASP A 405 -0.87 -23.25 7.04
N ARG A 406 -0.88 -21.94 6.73
CA ARG A 406 -1.95 -21.33 5.94
C ARG A 406 -1.93 -21.83 4.50
N GLU A 407 -0.76 -21.86 3.89
CA GLU A 407 -0.57 -22.37 2.52
C GLU A 407 -0.86 -23.88 2.45
N VAL A 408 -0.36 -24.66 3.41
CA VAL A 408 -0.63 -26.09 3.51
C VAL A 408 -2.14 -26.37 3.56
N LYS A 409 -2.91 -25.63 4.35
CA LYS A 409 -4.38 -25.78 4.43
C LYS A 409 -5.08 -25.52 3.10
N LYS A 410 -4.66 -24.50 2.35
CA LYS A 410 -5.20 -24.18 1.01
C LYS A 410 -4.88 -25.30 0.03
N LEU A 411 -3.63 -25.74 0.02
CA LEU A 411 -3.15 -26.84 -0.84
C LEU A 411 -3.89 -28.14 -0.55
N VAL A 412 -4.04 -28.51 0.73
CA VAL A 412 -4.80 -29.69 1.16
C VAL A 412 -6.25 -29.63 0.70
N ARG A 413 -6.92 -28.48 0.84
CA ARG A 413 -8.31 -28.29 0.38
C ARG A 413 -8.43 -28.54 -1.13
N MET A 414 -7.54 -27.95 -1.91
CA MET A 414 -7.51 -28.11 -3.38
C MET A 414 -7.21 -29.56 -3.78
N MET A 415 -6.20 -30.20 -3.18
CA MET A 415 -5.82 -31.58 -3.48
C MET A 415 -6.95 -32.57 -3.16
N LYS A 416 -7.64 -32.43 -2.01
CA LYS A 416 -8.80 -33.26 -1.65
C LYS A 416 -9.97 -33.11 -2.61
N ALA A 417 -10.11 -31.94 -3.23
CA ALA A 417 -11.16 -31.68 -4.22
C ALA A 417 -10.81 -32.16 -5.63
N ASN A 418 -9.55 -32.57 -5.88
CA ASN A 418 -9.04 -33.10 -7.14
C ASN A 418 -8.35 -34.50 -6.93
N PRO A 419 -9.08 -35.52 -6.45
CA PRO A 419 -8.51 -36.82 -6.04
C PRO A 419 -7.96 -37.62 -7.21
N GLU A 420 -8.31 -37.29 -8.44
CA GLU A 420 -7.81 -37.86 -9.67
C GLU A 420 -6.39 -37.45 -10.05
N MET A 421 -5.85 -36.44 -9.36
CA MET A 421 -4.52 -35.89 -9.63
C MET A 421 -3.48 -36.44 -8.67
N ILE A 422 -2.25 -36.60 -9.18
CA ILE A 422 -1.02 -36.69 -8.38
C ILE A 422 -0.35 -35.33 -8.41
N PHE A 423 0.11 -34.86 -7.26
CA PHE A 423 0.81 -33.56 -7.16
C PHE A 423 2.29 -33.81 -6.89
N GLU A 424 3.13 -33.33 -7.79
CA GLU A 424 4.58 -33.39 -7.64
C GLU A 424 5.06 -32.13 -6.95
N ILE A 425 5.62 -32.26 -5.75
CA ILE A 425 6.17 -31.14 -4.97
C ILE A 425 7.60 -30.92 -5.41
N GLN A 426 7.90 -29.68 -5.79
CA GLN A 426 9.19 -29.25 -6.31
C GLN A 426 9.70 -28.05 -5.52
N VAL A 427 10.98 -28.11 -5.11
CA VAL A 427 11.73 -26.99 -4.56
C VAL A 427 12.93 -26.75 -5.46
N LEU A 428 12.95 -25.65 -6.17
CA LEU A 428 13.92 -25.34 -7.22
C LEU A 428 14.68 -24.06 -6.89
N LEU A 429 15.87 -23.94 -7.48
CA LEU A 429 16.74 -22.75 -7.36
C LEU A 429 16.62 -21.88 -8.61
N GLU A 430 16.38 -20.59 -8.44
CA GLU A 430 16.41 -19.60 -9.53
C GLU A 430 17.55 -18.61 -9.30
N GLY A 431 18.31 -18.29 -10.38
CA GLY A 431 19.36 -17.29 -10.35
C GLY A 431 20.63 -17.67 -9.60
N TYR A 432 20.82 -18.93 -9.26
CA TYR A 432 22.04 -19.42 -8.58
C TYR A 432 23.03 -20.00 -9.60
N GLU A 433 24.28 -19.60 -9.47
CA GLU A 433 25.42 -20.22 -10.18
C GLU A 433 26.04 -21.30 -9.28
N GLU A 434 26.74 -22.26 -9.88
CA GLU A 434 27.32 -23.39 -9.15
C GLU A 434 28.23 -22.98 -7.99
N ASP A 435 29.05 -21.95 -8.20
CA ASP A 435 29.94 -21.41 -7.16
C ASP A 435 29.16 -20.74 -6.02
N SER A 436 28.02 -20.11 -6.31
CA SER A 436 27.17 -19.49 -5.29
C SER A 436 26.40 -20.49 -4.44
N LEU A 437 26.14 -21.69 -4.97
CA LEU A 437 25.51 -22.79 -4.22
C LEU A 437 26.43 -23.30 -3.11
N GLN A 438 27.72 -23.40 -3.38
CA GLN A 438 28.73 -23.88 -2.41
C GLN A 438 28.89 -22.93 -1.22
N SER A 439 28.66 -21.64 -1.41
CA SER A 439 28.83 -20.60 -0.38
C SER A 439 27.55 -20.22 0.34
N SER A 440 26.37 -20.72 -0.10
CA SER A 440 25.09 -20.33 0.47
C SER A 440 24.63 -21.31 1.56
N ASN A 441 24.75 -20.89 2.82
CA ASN A 441 24.28 -21.66 3.97
C ASN A 441 22.76 -21.92 3.96
N ASP A 442 21.98 -21.11 3.21
CA ASP A 442 20.54 -21.29 3.08
C ASP A 442 20.16 -22.47 2.16
N LEU A 443 21.08 -22.86 1.26
CA LEU A 443 20.78 -23.83 0.21
C LEU A 443 21.61 -25.10 0.30
N THR A 444 22.78 -25.02 0.97
CA THR A 444 23.77 -26.10 0.98
C THR A 444 24.03 -26.55 2.40
N GLU A 445 24.03 -27.86 2.63
CA GLU A 445 24.54 -28.42 3.88
C GLU A 445 26.05 -28.52 3.79
N MET A 446 26.74 -27.95 4.78
CA MET A 446 28.18 -27.99 4.91
C MET A 446 28.57 -29.05 5.91
N ARG A 447 29.42 -29.98 5.48
CA ARG A 447 30.02 -30.98 6.35
C ARG A 447 31.55 -30.77 6.41
N MET A 448 32.10 -30.72 7.60
CA MET A 448 33.55 -30.66 7.83
C MET A 448 34.03 -32.04 8.26
N ASP A 449 34.89 -32.64 7.44
CA ASP A 449 35.57 -33.89 7.79
C ASP A 449 37.04 -33.61 8.07
N SER A 450 37.53 -34.19 9.15
CA SER A 450 38.93 -34.13 9.52
C SER A 450 39.68 -35.34 8.98
N ILE A 451 40.67 -35.10 8.14
CA ILE A 451 41.50 -36.16 7.56
C ILE A 451 42.89 -36.02 8.17
N THR A 452 43.34 -37.05 8.90
CA THR A 452 44.72 -37.10 9.35
C THR A 452 45.63 -37.45 8.18
N THR A 453 46.55 -36.57 7.86
CA THR A 453 47.56 -36.80 6.83
C THR A 453 48.94 -36.59 7.38
N VAL A 454 49.93 -37.25 6.79
CA VAL A 454 51.34 -37.15 7.19
C VAL A 454 52.01 -36.14 6.26
N ILE A 455 52.55 -35.08 6.81
CA ILE A 455 53.38 -34.13 6.07
C ILE A 455 54.86 -34.33 6.43
N GLU A 456 55.72 -34.14 5.44
CA GLU A 456 57.18 -34.07 5.67
C GLU A 456 57.57 -32.60 5.92
N GLU A 457 58.15 -32.35 7.10
CA GLU A 457 58.71 -31.04 7.42
C GLU A 457 60.23 -31.17 7.55
N ILE A 458 60.95 -30.08 7.30
CA ILE A 458 62.40 -30.02 7.48
C ILE A 458 62.69 -29.22 8.73
N ASP A 459 63.47 -29.80 9.65
CA ASP A 459 63.88 -29.11 10.89
C ASP A 459 64.95 -28.05 10.66
N SER A 460 65.31 -27.31 11.69
CA SER A 460 66.33 -26.24 11.63
C SER A 460 67.76 -26.73 11.36
N LEU A 461 67.96 -28.05 11.34
CA LEU A 461 69.19 -28.72 11.01
C LEU A 461 69.18 -29.34 9.61
N GLY A 462 68.11 -29.15 8.83
CA GLY A 462 67.95 -29.67 7.47
C GLY A 462 67.58 -31.17 7.43
N GLN A 463 67.06 -31.74 8.51
CA GLN A 463 66.60 -33.13 8.53
C GLN A 463 65.12 -33.22 8.33
N ALA A 464 64.71 -34.11 7.40
CA ALA A 464 63.27 -34.34 7.12
C ALA A 464 62.67 -35.23 8.24
N PHE A 465 61.53 -34.82 8.80
CA PHE A 465 60.75 -35.61 9.73
C PHE A 465 59.29 -35.63 9.31
N LYS A 466 58.59 -36.68 9.67
CA LYS A 466 57.17 -36.86 9.40
C LYS A 466 56.34 -36.43 10.59
N ARG A 467 55.37 -35.58 10.31
CA ARG A 467 54.43 -35.12 11.33
C ARG A 467 52.99 -35.37 10.88
N ASP A 468 52.23 -35.96 11.79
CA ASP A 468 50.78 -36.06 11.59
C ASP A 468 50.15 -34.68 11.71
N THR A 469 49.39 -34.29 10.69
CA THR A 469 48.62 -33.08 10.71
C THR A 469 47.15 -33.39 10.37
N VAL A 470 46.26 -32.61 10.92
CA VAL A 470 44.82 -32.74 10.64
C VAL A 470 44.43 -31.72 9.56
N LEU A 471 44.12 -32.23 8.39
CA LEU A 471 43.55 -31.44 7.32
C LEU A 471 42.01 -31.42 7.46
N VAL A 472 41.44 -30.26 7.75
CA VAL A 472 40.00 -30.10 7.75
C VAL A 472 39.53 -29.82 6.31
N LYS A 473 38.74 -30.72 5.76
CA LYS A 473 38.20 -30.60 4.43
C LYS A 473 36.68 -30.33 4.52
N THR A 474 36.26 -29.24 3.95
CA THR A 474 34.85 -28.86 3.87
C THR A 474 34.21 -29.48 2.63
N PHE A 475 33.12 -30.18 2.81
CA PHE A 475 32.28 -30.70 1.73
C PHE A 475 30.94 -30.00 1.74
N TYR A 476 30.46 -29.63 0.57
CA TYR A 476 29.16 -29.00 0.38
C TYR A 476 28.22 -29.99 -0.27
N HIS A 477 27.06 -30.25 0.35
CA HIS A 477 26.00 -31.12 -0.14
C HIS A 477 24.77 -30.30 -0.44
N ASN A 478 24.40 -30.20 -1.70
CA ASN A 478 23.20 -29.43 -2.12
C ASN A 478 21.96 -30.33 -2.16
N ASP A 479 21.64 -30.94 -1.03
CA ASP A 479 20.45 -31.82 -0.87
C ASP A 479 19.34 -31.15 -0.04
N ARG A 480 19.51 -29.90 0.39
CA ARG A 480 18.52 -29.20 1.22
C ARG A 480 17.20 -29.00 0.50
N THR A 481 17.21 -28.63 -0.80
CA THR A 481 15.98 -28.48 -1.59
C THR A 481 15.17 -29.78 -1.69
N GLN A 482 15.83 -30.93 -1.78
CA GLN A 482 15.17 -32.23 -1.71
C GLN A 482 14.53 -32.45 -0.33
N LYS A 483 15.27 -32.23 0.75
CA LYS A 483 14.76 -32.36 2.13
C LYS A 483 13.60 -31.39 2.39
N GLN A 484 13.65 -30.19 1.82
CA GLN A 484 12.56 -29.21 1.88
C GLN A 484 11.30 -29.71 1.15
N ALA A 485 11.45 -30.28 -0.04
CA ALA A 485 10.34 -30.87 -0.77
C ALA A 485 9.74 -32.08 -0.02
N GLU A 486 10.59 -32.93 0.56
CA GLU A 486 10.17 -34.03 1.43
C GLU A 486 9.43 -33.56 2.68
N ALA A 487 9.88 -32.47 3.31
CA ALA A 487 9.22 -31.89 4.48
C ALA A 487 7.80 -31.39 4.14
N ILE A 488 7.62 -30.73 2.98
CA ILE A 488 6.29 -30.31 2.50
C ILE A 488 5.42 -31.55 2.28
N THR A 489 5.93 -32.57 1.56
CA THR A 489 5.20 -33.81 1.27
C THR A 489 4.76 -34.51 2.57
N ASN A 490 5.63 -34.62 3.55
CA ASN A 490 5.34 -35.22 4.85
C ASN A 490 4.26 -34.43 5.61
N GLN A 491 4.30 -33.10 5.55
CA GLN A 491 3.28 -32.25 6.16
C GLN A 491 1.91 -32.44 5.49
N LEU A 492 1.87 -32.60 4.17
CA LEU A 492 0.63 -32.88 3.41
C LEU A 492 0.05 -34.24 3.78
N VAL A 493 0.88 -35.28 3.90
CA VAL A 493 0.46 -36.61 4.37
C VAL A 493 -0.11 -36.53 5.78
N THR A 494 0.58 -35.83 6.69
CA THR A 494 0.10 -35.59 8.07
C THR A 494 -1.24 -34.86 8.09
N ALA A 495 -1.49 -33.95 7.13
CA ALA A 495 -2.75 -33.23 6.96
C ALA A 495 -3.85 -34.05 6.24
N GLY A 496 -3.57 -35.33 5.96
CA GLY A 496 -4.54 -36.30 5.44
C GLY A 496 -4.66 -36.35 3.92
N ILE A 497 -3.60 -36.06 3.18
CA ILE A 497 -3.47 -36.37 1.75
C ILE A 497 -2.89 -37.78 1.64
N ASN A 498 -3.50 -38.60 0.75
CA ASN A 498 -2.97 -39.94 0.49
C ASN A 498 -1.57 -39.84 -0.19
N SER A 499 -0.60 -40.57 0.33
CA SER A 499 0.76 -40.65 -0.23
C SER A 499 0.80 -41.00 -1.72
N ASP A 500 -0.16 -41.83 -2.21
CA ASP A 500 -0.25 -42.20 -3.62
C ASP A 500 -0.60 -41.01 -4.54
N ASN A 501 -1.12 -39.94 -3.97
CA ASN A 501 -1.45 -38.71 -4.68
C ASN A 501 -0.31 -37.68 -4.62
N LEU A 502 0.83 -38.04 -4.04
CA LEU A 502 1.98 -37.16 -3.87
C LEU A 502 3.24 -37.75 -4.51
N LYS A 503 4.03 -36.91 -5.10
CA LYS A 503 5.41 -37.21 -5.52
C LYS A 503 6.33 -36.08 -5.06
N THR A 504 7.56 -36.40 -4.76
CA THR A 504 8.62 -35.42 -4.48
C THR A 504 9.61 -35.46 -5.62
N LEU A 505 9.95 -34.32 -6.20
CA LEU A 505 10.99 -34.22 -7.19
C LEU A 505 12.37 -34.43 -6.53
N THR A 506 13.06 -35.49 -6.91
CA THR A 506 14.33 -35.90 -6.25
C THR A 506 15.59 -35.33 -6.89
N ASN A 507 15.51 -34.73 -8.08
CA ASN A 507 16.65 -34.14 -8.81
C ASN A 507 16.49 -32.64 -9.00
N ALA A 508 16.22 -31.92 -7.90
CA ALA A 508 15.96 -30.49 -7.92
C ALA A 508 17.17 -29.63 -8.39
N ILE A 509 18.37 -30.19 -8.42
CA ILE A 509 19.61 -29.52 -8.87
C ILE A 509 19.61 -29.25 -10.38
N ALA A 510 18.76 -29.93 -11.16
CA ALA A 510 18.79 -29.87 -12.62
C ALA A 510 18.18 -28.59 -13.23
N ALA A 511 17.59 -27.71 -12.45
CA ALA A 511 16.93 -26.51 -12.97
C ALA A 511 17.43 -25.25 -12.27
N ILE A 512 18.67 -24.84 -12.56
CA ILE A 512 19.07 -23.45 -12.36
C ILE A 512 18.38 -22.66 -13.47
N VAL A 513 17.31 -21.94 -13.10
CA VAL A 513 16.57 -21.08 -14.01
C VAL A 513 17.19 -19.68 -13.95
N PRO A 514 17.44 -19.00 -15.08
CA PRO A 514 17.89 -17.60 -15.06
C PRO A 514 16.87 -16.70 -14.34
N GLY A 515 17.34 -15.80 -13.49
CA GLY A 515 16.49 -14.88 -12.77
C GLY A 515 17.15 -14.33 -11.50
N ASP A 516 16.36 -13.70 -10.65
CA ASP A 516 16.80 -13.24 -9.34
C ASP A 516 16.99 -14.42 -8.39
N ARG A 517 17.97 -14.36 -7.50
CA ARG A 517 18.28 -15.43 -6.54
C ARG A 517 17.11 -15.69 -5.60
N LYS A 518 16.42 -16.80 -5.78
CA LYS A 518 15.33 -17.24 -4.90
C LYS A 518 15.06 -18.74 -4.99
N LEU A 519 14.36 -19.25 -3.98
CA LEU A 519 13.72 -20.56 -4.04
C LEU A 519 12.37 -20.44 -4.74
N ILE A 520 12.12 -21.34 -5.69
CA ILE A 520 10.80 -21.56 -6.28
C ILE A 520 10.22 -22.83 -5.68
N ILE A 521 9.08 -22.71 -5.02
CA ILE A 521 8.36 -23.84 -4.44
C ILE A 521 7.04 -23.97 -5.20
N LYS A 522 6.80 -25.15 -5.78
CA LYS A 522 5.58 -25.39 -6.57
C LYS A 522 5.05 -26.80 -6.42
N ALA A 523 3.76 -26.94 -6.64
CA ALA A 523 3.08 -28.21 -6.84
C ALA A 523 2.67 -28.34 -8.31
N VAL A 524 3.03 -29.46 -8.96
CA VAL A 524 2.74 -29.71 -10.37
C VAL A 524 1.77 -30.89 -10.44
N PRO A 525 0.49 -30.66 -10.83
CA PRO A 525 -0.46 -31.75 -11.02
C PRO A 525 -0.08 -32.65 -12.21
N ARG A 526 -0.31 -33.96 -12.04
CA ARG A 526 -0.10 -35.03 -13.01
C ARG A 526 -1.34 -35.90 -13.04
N LEU A 527 -1.61 -36.55 -14.14
CA LEU A 527 -2.61 -37.65 -14.17
C LEU A 527 -2.08 -38.86 -13.37
N LYS A 528 -3.01 -39.58 -12.72
CA LYS A 528 -2.72 -40.87 -12.09
C LYS A 528 -2.31 -41.91 -13.10
#